data_bfbebc5b1be291172f6bdf4079aed230
#
_entry.id   bfbebc5b1be291172f6bdf4079aed230
#
_cell.length_a   1.000
_cell.length_b   1.000
_cell.length_c   1.000
_cell.angle_alpha   90.00
_cell.angle_beta   90.00
_cell.angle_gamma   90.00
#
_symmetry.space_group_name_H-M   'P 1'
#
loop_
_entity.id
_entity.type
_entity.pdbx_description
1 polymer ?
#
loop_
_entity_poly.entity_id
_entity_poly.type
_entity_poly.pdbx_seq_one_letter_code
_entity_poly.pdbx_strand_id
1 'polypeptide(L)'
;MSTSEQREWIPNIILGQDYDRRYIDDPIHYDALENLAVFFGRDMPVHRHAQYLQLHYIDRGDLCFHIDDKIYQAQGPALVLTPPSVPHSFLTRDDACGHVLTLHQSLLWQLLKSGVKHEYEHEVCISFNDLNEQETRHWHTLVETLENIRDEWQQSDPSRDLALQTLVILLLITVSRLTQARAQSTSVNVNIDDLQSFRMFSNLIQDHYREHWQLTEYTRSLGLSESRLHLICRRIANRSPKKIIHDHLIQEAKRLLTFSDLSCSDIGYQLGFSDPAYFARFFKRHTGVTSQQFRQQQR
;
A
#
# COMPACT_ATOMS: atom_id res chain seq x y z
N MET A 1 -5.74 -14.78 -35.95
CA MET A 1 -6.65 -14.67 -34.79
C MET A 1 -5.77 -14.21 -33.63
N SER A 2 -5.79 -12.91 -33.39
CA SER A 2 -4.97 -12.28 -32.34
C SER A 2 -5.74 -12.37 -31.02
N THR A 3 -5.24 -13.15 -30.10
CA THR A 3 -5.71 -13.16 -28.72
C THR A 3 -5.38 -11.81 -28.10
N SER A 4 -6.40 -10.97 -27.94
CA SER A 4 -6.30 -9.77 -27.11
C SER A 4 -6.05 -10.23 -25.67
N GLU A 5 -4.80 -10.07 -25.18
CA GLU A 5 -4.51 -10.12 -23.77
C GLU A 5 -5.41 -9.09 -23.05
N GLN A 6 -6.45 -9.58 -22.40
CA GLN A 6 -7.19 -8.81 -21.41
C GLN A 6 -6.19 -8.47 -20.32
N ARG A 7 -5.71 -7.21 -20.31
CA ARG A 7 -4.92 -6.70 -19.17
C ARG A 7 -5.83 -6.72 -17.96
N GLU A 8 -5.70 -7.73 -17.12
CA GLU A 8 -6.40 -7.81 -15.85
C GLU A 8 -6.13 -6.53 -15.06
N TRP A 9 -7.22 -5.85 -14.76
CA TRP A 9 -7.17 -4.66 -13.92
C TRP A 9 -7.04 -5.09 -12.47
N ILE A 10 -5.98 -4.61 -11.78
CA ILE A 10 -5.75 -4.90 -10.35
C ILE A 10 -6.43 -3.83 -9.51
N PRO A 11 -7.46 -4.17 -8.71
CA PRO A 11 -8.16 -3.23 -7.85
C PRO A 11 -7.22 -2.55 -6.86
N ASN A 12 -7.45 -1.26 -6.60
CA ASN A 12 -6.84 -0.56 -5.48
C ASN A 12 -7.85 -0.51 -4.34
N ILE A 13 -7.55 -1.16 -3.23
CA ILE A 13 -8.40 -1.19 -2.05
C ILE A 13 -7.88 -0.18 -1.03
N ILE A 14 -8.79 0.67 -0.53
CA ILE A 14 -8.55 1.62 0.56
C ILE A 14 -9.49 1.24 1.69
N LEU A 15 -8.98 0.60 2.75
CA LEU A 15 -9.81 0.01 3.80
C LEU A 15 -10.76 1.02 4.45
N GLY A 16 -10.32 2.24 4.72
CA GLY A 16 -11.18 3.29 5.25
C GLY A 16 -12.31 3.74 4.31
N GLN A 17 -12.25 3.41 3.01
CA GLN A 17 -13.27 3.75 2.02
C GLN A 17 -14.13 2.54 1.63
N ASP A 18 -13.50 1.39 1.43
CA ASP A 18 -14.11 0.20 0.85
C ASP A 18 -14.67 -0.75 1.92
N TYR A 19 -14.15 -0.66 3.15
CA TYR A 19 -14.50 -1.55 4.24
C TYR A 19 -15.08 -0.82 5.47
N ASP A 20 -14.32 0.12 6.07
CA ASP A 20 -14.73 0.81 7.29
C ASP A 20 -14.69 2.33 7.14
N ARG A 21 -15.80 2.92 6.73
CA ARG A 21 -15.94 4.37 6.46
C ARG A 21 -15.76 5.28 7.66
N ARG A 22 -15.75 4.74 8.89
CA ARG A 22 -15.48 5.53 10.10
C ARG A 22 -14.07 6.08 10.13
N TYR A 23 -13.15 5.48 9.37
CA TYR A 23 -11.72 5.77 9.36
C TYR A 23 -11.21 6.18 7.97
N ILE A 24 -12.04 6.94 7.22
CA ILE A 24 -11.80 7.26 5.81
C ILE A 24 -10.50 8.04 5.56
N ASP A 25 -10.10 8.88 6.53
CA ASP A 25 -8.91 9.73 6.45
C ASP A 25 -7.83 9.33 7.47
N ASP A 26 -8.02 8.24 8.20
CA ASP A 26 -7.07 7.81 9.22
C ASP A 26 -5.81 7.22 8.57
N PRO A 27 -4.62 7.65 9.01
CA PRO A 27 -3.36 7.13 8.49
C PRO A 27 -3.04 5.72 8.97
N ILE A 28 -3.76 5.21 9.95
CA ILE A 28 -3.64 3.88 10.54
C ILE A 28 -5.01 3.22 10.49
N HIS A 29 -5.06 2.00 9.99
CA HIS A 29 -6.24 1.14 10.10
C HIS A 29 -5.82 -0.22 10.66
N TYR A 30 -6.53 -0.69 11.67
CA TYR A 30 -6.33 -1.99 12.29
C TYR A 30 -7.59 -2.84 12.14
N ASP A 31 -7.42 -4.12 11.85
CA ASP A 31 -8.47 -5.13 12.03
C ASP A 31 -7.88 -6.50 12.37
N ALA A 32 -8.74 -7.40 12.89
CA ALA A 32 -8.40 -8.80 13.00
C ALA A 32 -8.43 -9.47 11.62
N LEU A 33 -7.47 -10.36 11.36
CA LEU A 33 -7.37 -11.08 10.09
C LEU A 33 -8.67 -11.82 9.74
N GLU A 34 -9.29 -12.44 10.72
CA GLU A 34 -10.54 -13.17 10.57
C GLU A 34 -11.71 -12.28 10.16
N ASN A 35 -11.80 -11.04 10.62
CA ASN A 35 -12.84 -10.10 10.22
C ASN A 35 -12.71 -9.72 8.74
N LEU A 36 -11.49 -9.39 8.31
CA LEU A 36 -11.21 -9.08 6.91
C LEU A 36 -11.48 -10.29 6.01
N ALA A 37 -11.12 -11.50 6.46
CA ALA A 37 -11.38 -12.73 5.73
C ALA A 37 -12.90 -13.04 5.62
N VAL A 38 -13.71 -12.65 6.61
CA VAL A 38 -15.17 -12.76 6.53
C VAL A 38 -15.75 -11.78 5.52
N PHE A 39 -15.25 -10.56 5.47
CA PHE A 39 -15.78 -9.49 4.60
C PHE A 39 -15.34 -9.64 3.14
N PHE A 40 -14.03 -9.79 2.90
CA PHE A 40 -13.47 -9.88 1.54
C PHE A 40 -13.42 -11.30 0.99
N GLY A 41 -13.67 -12.29 1.81
CA GLY A 41 -13.48 -13.71 1.50
C GLY A 41 -12.11 -14.22 1.96
N ARG A 42 -12.03 -15.53 2.19
CA ARG A 42 -10.77 -16.20 2.57
C ARG A 42 -9.83 -16.40 1.40
N ASP A 43 -10.35 -16.35 0.20
CA ASP A 43 -9.62 -16.29 -1.07
C ASP A 43 -9.69 -14.84 -1.59
N MET A 44 -8.79 -14.01 -1.07
CA MET A 44 -8.74 -12.59 -1.44
C MET A 44 -8.11 -12.44 -2.82
N PRO A 45 -8.86 -11.92 -3.81
CA PRO A 45 -8.33 -11.77 -5.16
C PRO A 45 -7.19 -10.74 -5.22
N VAL A 46 -6.44 -10.77 -6.32
CA VAL A 46 -5.31 -9.85 -6.53
C VAL A 46 -5.79 -8.41 -6.44
N HIS A 47 -5.19 -7.66 -5.51
CA HIS A 47 -5.45 -6.25 -5.27
C HIS A 47 -4.16 -5.52 -4.87
N ARG A 48 -4.25 -4.22 -4.61
CA ARG A 48 -3.14 -3.41 -4.12
C ARG A 48 -3.65 -2.27 -3.26
N HIS A 49 -2.77 -1.71 -2.46
CA HIS A 49 -2.99 -0.50 -1.69
C HIS A 49 -2.02 0.59 -2.17
N ALA A 50 -2.50 1.59 -2.92
CA ALA A 50 -1.62 2.52 -3.64
C ALA A 50 -0.70 3.35 -2.73
N GLN A 51 -1.21 3.77 -1.56
CA GLN A 51 -0.51 4.64 -0.63
C GLN A 51 -0.30 4.02 0.76
N TYR A 52 -0.63 2.73 0.89
CA TYR A 52 -0.59 2.05 2.17
C TYR A 52 0.33 0.85 2.12
N LEU A 53 1.13 0.73 3.16
CA LEU A 53 1.82 -0.48 3.53
C LEU A 53 0.83 -1.35 4.31
N GLN A 54 0.82 -2.65 4.05
CA GLN A 54 0.02 -3.58 4.81
C GLN A 54 0.90 -4.61 5.52
N LEU A 55 0.65 -4.76 6.82
CA LEU A 55 1.34 -5.71 7.66
C LEU A 55 0.32 -6.73 8.15
N HIS A 56 0.58 -8.01 7.86
CA HIS A 56 -0.19 -9.13 8.37
C HIS A 56 0.66 -9.90 9.38
N TYR A 57 0.20 -9.99 10.61
CA TYR A 57 0.74 -10.91 11.59
C TYR A 57 -0.23 -12.08 11.73
N ILE A 58 0.25 -13.26 11.43
CA ILE A 58 -0.49 -14.52 11.54
C ILE A 58 -0.09 -15.14 12.87
N ASP A 59 -1.02 -15.21 13.82
CA ASP A 59 -0.80 -15.86 15.10
C ASP A 59 -0.87 -17.39 14.95
N ARG A 60 -1.91 -17.87 14.25
CA ARG A 60 -2.15 -19.28 13.98
C ARG A 60 -2.73 -19.48 12.58
N GLY A 61 -2.60 -20.71 12.10
CA GLY A 61 -3.13 -21.17 10.82
C GLY A 61 -2.17 -20.99 9.66
N ASP A 62 -2.59 -21.52 8.53
CA ASP A 62 -1.82 -21.47 7.30
C ASP A 62 -2.31 -20.34 6.42
N LEU A 63 -1.38 -19.66 5.78
CA LEU A 63 -1.64 -18.57 4.85
C LEU A 63 -0.75 -18.72 3.62
N CYS A 64 -1.34 -18.59 2.44
CA CYS A 64 -0.60 -18.50 1.18
C CYS A 64 -0.74 -17.08 0.64
N PHE A 65 0.37 -16.36 0.56
CA PHE A 65 0.47 -15.04 -0.04
C PHE A 65 1.07 -15.11 -1.43
N HIS A 66 0.42 -14.43 -2.38
CA HIS A 66 1.00 -14.08 -3.66
C HIS A 66 1.34 -12.60 -3.62
N ILE A 67 2.60 -12.24 -3.71
CA ILE A 67 3.07 -10.85 -3.71
C ILE A 67 3.91 -10.65 -4.97
N ASP A 68 3.40 -9.82 -5.90
CA ASP A 68 3.95 -9.64 -7.24
C ASP A 68 4.09 -10.99 -7.97
N ASP A 69 5.29 -11.43 -8.28
CA ASP A 69 5.60 -12.71 -8.95
C ASP A 69 5.99 -13.85 -7.98
N LYS A 70 5.96 -13.60 -6.66
CA LYS A 70 6.40 -14.53 -5.62
C LYS A 70 5.24 -15.13 -4.85
N ILE A 71 5.43 -16.37 -4.41
CA ILE A 71 4.50 -17.09 -3.56
C ILE A 71 5.15 -17.37 -2.22
N TYR A 72 4.52 -16.92 -1.15
CA TYR A 72 4.93 -17.15 0.22
C TYR A 72 3.92 -18.06 0.91
N GLN A 73 4.39 -19.17 1.45
CA GLN A 73 3.60 -19.98 2.37
C GLN A 73 4.04 -19.65 3.79
N ALA A 74 3.12 -19.16 4.59
CA ALA A 74 3.37 -18.82 5.98
C ALA A 74 2.47 -19.66 6.87
N GLN A 75 3.07 -20.22 7.92
CA GLN A 75 2.38 -20.86 9.02
C GLN A 75 2.65 -20.02 10.27
N GLY A 76 1.60 -19.72 11.01
CA GLY A 76 1.72 -18.91 12.25
C GLY A 76 2.58 -19.61 13.31
N PRO A 77 3.35 -18.85 14.12
CA PRO A 77 3.42 -17.40 14.06
C PRO A 77 4.31 -16.89 12.89
N ALA A 78 3.81 -15.91 12.14
CA ALA A 78 4.50 -15.34 10.98
C ALA A 78 4.11 -13.89 10.74
N LEU A 79 5.00 -13.13 10.11
CA LEU A 79 4.78 -11.75 9.68
C LEU A 79 4.94 -11.65 8.17
N VAL A 80 3.97 -11.04 7.50
CA VAL A 80 4.06 -10.68 6.09
C VAL A 80 3.83 -9.18 5.96
N LEU A 81 4.71 -8.50 5.23
CA LEU A 81 4.63 -7.09 4.96
C LEU A 81 4.59 -6.87 3.45
N THR A 82 3.57 -6.15 3.00
CA THR A 82 3.37 -5.79 1.60
C THR A 82 3.57 -4.28 1.45
N PRO A 83 4.54 -3.85 0.63
CA PRO A 83 4.78 -2.42 0.37
C PRO A 83 3.62 -1.74 -0.36
N PRO A 84 3.57 -0.39 -0.33
CA PRO A 84 2.59 0.36 -1.10
C PRO A 84 2.66 0.05 -2.60
N SER A 85 1.50 -0.01 -3.24
CA SER A 85 1.33 -0.25 -4.68
C SER A 85 1.71 -1.65 -5.19
N VAL A 86 2.22 -2.54 -4.36
CA VAL A 86 2.57 -3.91 -4.76
C VAL A 86 1.30 -4.76 -4.85
N PRO A 87 1.03 -5.39 -6.02
CA PRO A 87 -0.08 -6.31 -6.17
C PRO A 87 0.10 -7.53 -5.27
N HIS A 88 -0.96 -7.91 -4.60
CA HIS A 88 -0.94 -9.10 -3.75
C HIS A 88 -2.31 -9.75 -3.65
N SER A 89 -2.32 -11.01 -3.31
CA SER A 89 -3.51 -11.79 -2.95
C SER A 89 -3.17 -12.75 -1.84
N PHE A 90 -4.17 -13.25 -1.14
CA PHE A 90 -3.93 -14.25 -0.11
C PHE A 90 -5.07 -15.26 -0.01
N LEU A 91 -4.70 -16.45 0.35
CA LEU A 91 -5.61 -17.54 0.69
C LEU A 91 -5.39 -17.94 2.14
N THR A 92 -6.45 -17.86 2.96
CA THR A 92 -6.43 -18.27 4.37
C THR A 92 -7.27 -19.53 4.57
N ARG A 93 -6.91 -20.32 5.59
CA ARG A 93 -7.78 -21.37 6.11
C ARG A 93 -8.72 -20.85 7.21
N ASP A 94 -9.71 -21.66 7.56
CA ASP A 94 -10.71 -21.28 8.56
C ASP A 94 -10.17 -21.06 9.96
N ASP A 95 -9.03 -21.66 10.28
CA ASP A 95 -8.34 -21.58 11.57
C ASP A 95 -7.33 -20.42 11.64
N ALA A 96 -7.10 -19.70 10.54
CA ALA A 96 -6.18 -18.58 10.51
C ALA A 96 -6.73 -17.38 11.27
N CYS A 97 -5.93 -16.86 12.22
CA CYS A 97 -6.22 -15.67 13.00
C CYS A 97 -4.95 -14.82 13.17
N GLY A 98 -5.15 -13.54 13.49
CA GLY A 98 -4.04 -12.62 13.68
C GLY A 98 -4.44 -11.16 13.51
N HIS A 99 -3.47 -10.32 13.18
CA HIS A 99 -3.61 -8.87 13.11
C HIS A 99 -3.28 -8.37 11.70
N VAL A 100 -4.07 -7.42 11.22
CA VAL A 100 -3.80 -6.71 9.96
C VAL A 100 -3.75 -5.22 10.23
N LEU A 101 -2.63 -4.61 9.88
CA LEU A 101 -2.39 -3.18 9.95
C LEU A 101 -2.20 -2.63 8.55
N THR A 102 -2.98 -1.62 8.21
CA THR A 102 -2.84 -0.86 6.97
C THR A 102 -2.39 0.55 7.33
N LEU A 103 -1.19 0.92 6.90
CA LEU A 103 -0.48 2.11 7.36
C LEU A 103 -0.21 3.04 6.17
N HIS A 104 -0.68 4.26 6.26
CA HIS A 104 -0.38 5.25 5.23
C HIS A 104 1.12 5.54 5.17
N GLN A 105 1.67 5.60 3.96
CA GLN A 105 3.11 5.77 3.73
C GLN A 105 3.72 7.02 4.38
N SER A 106 2.92 8.05 4.72
CA SER A 106 3.40 9.24 5.44
C SER A 106 4.00 8.93 6.80
N LEU A 107 3.51 7.87 7.47
CA LEU A 107 4.06 7.41 8.75
C LEU A 107 5.47 6.83 8.58
N LEU A 108 5.71 6.11 7.48
CA LEU A 108 7.04 5.61 7.13
C LEU A 108 8.04 6.75 6.92
N TRP A 109 7.59 7.86 6.33
CA TRP A 109 8.44 9.02 6.08
C TRP A 109 8.90 9.73 7.35
N GLN A 110 8.08 9.75 8.40
CA GLN A 110 8.47 10.29 9.70
C GLN A 110 9.65 9.49 10.29
N LEU A 111 9.60 8.17 10.17
CA LEU A 111 10.66 7.29 10.63
C LEU A 111 11.97 7.47 9.87
N LEU A 112 11.88 7.64 8.55
CA LEU A 112 13.07 7.86 7.71
C LEU A 112 13.80 9.15 8.05
N LYS A 113 13.06 10.21 8.40
CA LYS A 113 13.68 11.46 8.89
C LYS A 113 14.47 11.26 10.17
N SER A 114 14.14 10.26 10.97
CA SER A 114 14.83 9.89 12.21
C SER A 114 16.09 9.03 12.01
N GLY A 115 16.48 8.77 10.75
CA GLY A 115 17.69 8.00 10.43
C GLY A 115 17.55 6.48 10.56
N VAL A 116 16.35 5.98 10.79
CA VAL A 116 16.08 4.53 10.79
C VAL A 116 16.16 4.04 9.35
N LYS A 117 17.12 3.16 9.03
CA LYS A 117 17.22 2.53 7.70
C LYS A 117 16.08 1.54 7.55
N HIS A 118 15.35 1.57 6.42
CA HIS A 118 14.17 0.75 6.22
C HIS A 118 14.24 -0.10 4.98
N GLU A 119 13.79 -1.33 5.18
CA GLU A 119 13.58 -2.32 4.13
C GLU A 119 12.09 -2.47 3.78
N TYR A 120 11.24 -1.44 4.11
CA TYR A 120 9.79 -1.48 3.82
C TYR A 120 9.43 -1.29 2.33
N GLU A 121 10.41 -1.37 1.48
CA GLU A 121 10.30 -1.20 0.04
C GLU A 121 10.16 -2.51 -0.68
N HIS A 122 10.50 -3.56 0.02
CA HIS A 122 10.36 -4.92 -0.42
C HIS A 122 9.37 -5.65 0.48
N GLU A 123 8.77 -6.66 -0.07
CA GLU A 123 7.97 -7.60 0.70
C GLU A 123 8.85 -8.29 1.74
N VAL A 124 8.29 -8.47 2.91
CA VAL A 124 8.96 -9.18 4.01
C VAL A 124 8.08 -10.36 4.40
N CYS A 125 8.67 -11.55 4.52
CA CYS A 125 8.03 -12.71 5.10
C CYS A 125 8.96 -13.31 6.15
N ILE A 126 8.52 -13.30 7.42
CA ILE A 126 9.28 -13.80 8.55
C ILE A 126 8.45 -14.89 9.24
N SER A 127 8.97 -16.12 9.30
CA SER A 127 8.46 -17.16 10.20
C SER A 127 9.15 -17.05 11.56
N PHE A 128 8.40 -17.21 12.64
CA PHE A 128 8.90 -17.12 14.01
C PHE A 128 9.13 -18.50 14.65
N ASN A 129 9.19 -19.57 13.85
CA ASN A 129 9.36 -20.92 14.37
C ASN A 129 10.81 -21.24 14.79
N ASP A 130 11.82 -20.56 14.18
CA ASP A 130 13.25 -20.78 14.44
C ASP A 130 13.93 -19.43 14.74
N LEU A 131 13.79 -18.96 15.98
CA LEU A 131 14.35 -17.69 16.42
C LEU A 131 15.55 -17.89 17.34
N ASN A 132 16.58 -17.06 17.18
CA ASN A 132 17.60 -16.89 18.20
C ASN A 132 17.08 -16.04 19.37
N GLU A 133 17.85 -15.90 20.45
CA GLU A 133 17.43 -15.15 21.64
C GLU A 133 17.13 -13.67 21.37
N GLN A 134 17.87 -13.03 20.46
CA GLN A 134 17.65 -11.63 20.11
C GLN A 134 16.38 -11.46 19.27
N GLU A 135 16.16 -12.32 18.29
CA GLU A 135 14.95 -12.36 17.48
C GLU A 135 13.72 -12.67 18.33
N THR A 136 13.83 -13.58 19.30
CA THR A 136 12.77 -13.91 20.24
C THR A 136 12.34 -12.67 21.06
N ARG A 137 13.30 -11.89 21.57
CA ARG A 137 12.96 -10.63 22.28
C ARG A 137 12.24 -9.64 21.37
N HIS A 138 12.69 -9.47 20.14
CA HIS A 138 12.03 -8.59 19.18
C HIS A 138 10.64 -9.10 18.78
N TRP A 139 10.47 -10.40 18.63
CA TRP A 139 9.17 -11.01 18.38
C TRP A 139 8.19 -10.76 19.54
N HIS A 140 8.59 -10.96 20.80
CA HIS A 140 7.74 -10.64 21.93
C HIS A 140 7.33 -9.16 21.95
N THR A 141 8.27 -8.24 21.71
CA THR A 141 7.97 -6.81 21.61
C THR A 141 6.99 -6.52 20.45
N LEU A 142 7.12 -7.22 19.32
CA LEU A 142 6.21 -7.08 18.20
C LEU A 142 4.79 -7.51 18.57
N VAL A 143 4.62 -8.68 19.17
CA VAL A 143 3.30 -9.21 19.55
C VAL A 143 2.65 -8.30 20.60
N GLU A 144 3.37 -7.92 21.65
CA GLU A 144 2.89 -7.00 22.69
C GLU A 144 2.46 -5.65 22.07
N THR A 145 3.24 -5.13 21.14
CA THR A 145 2.90 -3.87 20.45
C THR A 145 1.64 -3.99 19.60
N LEU A 146 1.45 -5.12 18.91
CA LEU A 146 0.23 -5.38 18.13
C LEU A 146 -1.01 -5.49 19.03
N GLU A 147 -0.89 -6.14 20.17
CA GLU A 147 -1.98 -6.21 21.16
C GLU A 147 -2.32 -4.82 21.70
N ASN A 148 -1.32 -4.01 22.04
CA ASN A 148 -1.53 -2.63 22.50
C ASN A 148 -2.19 -1.78 21.39
N ILE A 149 -1.82 -1.94 20.11
CA ILE A 149 -2.48 -1.27 18.99
C ILE A 149 -3.94 -1.70 18.89
N ARG A 150 -4.24 -3.00 19.02
CA ARG A 150 -5.62 -3.51 19.02
C ARG A 150 -6.45 -2.86 20.12
N ASP A 151 -5.90 -2.83 21.32
CA ASP A 151 -6.61 -2.33 22.51
C ASP A 151 -6.83 -0.81 22.40
N GLU A 152 -5.82 -0.05 21.96
CA GLU A 152 -5.93 1.40 21.71
C GLU A 152 -6.89 1.70 20.55
N TRP A 153 -6.92 0.86 19.52
CA TRP A 153 -7.84 1.00 18.38
C TRP A 153 -9.30 0.95 18.78
N GLN A 154 -9.63 0.14 19.79
CA GLN A 154 -10.99 -0.04 20.29
C GLN A 154 -11.44 1.08 21.23
N GLN A 155 -10.52 1.90 21.72
CA GLN A 155 -10.78 2.98 22.66
C GLN A 155 -11.06 4.31 21.93
N SER A 156 -11.68 5.25 22.65
CA SER A 156 -11.96 6.60 22.15
C SER A 156 -11.37 7.66 23.09
N ASP A 157 -10.24 7.33 23.72
CA ASP A 157 -9.61 8.18 24.72
C ASP A 157 -8.96 9.43 24.08
N PRO A 158 -8.82 10.53 24.82
CA PRO A 158 -8.01 11.65 24.41
C PRO A 158 -6.58 11.21 24.09
N SER A 159 -6.00 11.72 23.01
CA SER A 159 -4.64 11.34 22.53
C SER A 159 -4.51 9.94 21.90
N ARG A 160 -5.61 9.21 21.65
CA ARG A 160 -5.62 7.92 20.96
C ARG A 160 -4.76 7.93 19.68
N ASP A 161 -4.92 8.94 18.84
CA ASP A 161 -4.19 9.03 17.58
C ASP A 161 -2.67 9.15 17.78
N LEU A 162 -2.25 9.87 18.83
CA LEU A 162 -0.83 9.98 19.19
C LEU A 162 -0.29 8.66 19.76
N ALA A 163 -1.09 7.97 20.59
CA ALA A 163 -0.74 6.67 21.13
C ALA A 163 -0.58 5.63 20.00
N LEU A 164 -1.55 5.55 19.08
CA LEU A 164 -1.49 4.67 17.92
C LEU A 164 -0.27 4.97 17.03
N GLN A 165 0.00 6.24 16.73
CA GLN A 165 1.19 6.62 15.95
C GLN A 165 2.47 6.18 16.64
N THR A 166 2.57 6.35 17.96
CA THR A 166 3.75 5.96 18.74
C THR A 166 3.95 4.44 18.73
N LEU A 167 2.89 3.68 18.93
CA LEU A 167 2.91 2.22 18.88
C LEU A 167 3.28 1.70 17.47
N VAL A 168 2.73 2.29 16.43
CA VAL A 168 3.07 1.95 15.04
C VAL A 168 4.55 2.25 14.76
N ILE A 169 5.08 3.36 15.26
CA ILE A 169 6.50 3.67 15.15
C ILE A 169 7.36 2.59 15.83
N LEU A 170 7.00 2.18 17.04
CA LEU A 170 7.70 1.12 17.76
C LEU A 170 7.62 -0.21 16.99
N LEU A 171 6.43 -0.56 16.49
CA LEU A 171 6.22 -1.76 15.68
C LEU A 171 7.14 -1.77 14.45
N LEU A 172 7.17 -0.69 13.68
CA LEU A 172 8.00 -0.57 12.49
C LEU A 172 9.50 -0.67 12.84
N ILE A 173 9.97 -0.01 13.90
CA ILE A 173 11.36 -0.16 14.37
C ILE A 173 11.66 -1.63 14.71
N THR A 174 10.74 -2.31 15.35
CA THR A 174 10.90 -3.73 15.73
C THR A 174 10.96 -4.64 14.50
N VAL A 175 10.10 -4.42 13.51
CA VAL A 175 10.15 -5.13 12.22
C VAL A 175 11.49 -4.88 11.52
N SER A 176 11.98 -3.63 11.48
CA SER A 176 13.28 -3.31 10.91
C SER A 176 14.43 -4.06 11.58
N ARG A 177 14.40 -4.19 12.90
CA ARG A 177 15.41 -4.95 13.66
C ARG A 177 15.37 -6.44 13.35
N LEU A 178 14.16 -7.01 13.20
CA LEU A 178 13.98 -8.41 12.82
C LEU A 178 14.47 -8.68 11.39
N THR A 179 14.18 -7.79 10.44
CA THR A 179 14.65 -7.93 9.06
C THR A 179 16.15 -7.79 8.95
N GLN A 180 16.77 -6.83 9.65
CA GLN A 180 18.22 -6.65 9.65
C GLN A 180 18.98 -7.83 10.26
N ALA A 181 18.47 -8.42 11.34
CA ALA A 181 19.04 -9.60 11.94
C ALA A 181 19.12 -10.78 10.94
N ARG A 182 18.12 -10.89 10.05
CA ARG A 182 18.06 -11.92 9.00
C ARG A 182 18.75 -11.55 7.69
N ALA A 183 18.82 -10.26 7.33
CA ALA A 183 19.47 -9.77 6.11
C ALA A 183 21.01 -9.92 6.14
N GLN A 184 21.61 -10.15 7.28
CA GLN A 184 23.04 -10.56 7.35
C GLN A 184 23.34 -11.84 6.60
N SER A 185 22.33 -12.58 6.14
CA SER A 185 22.46 -13.77 5.30
C SER A 185 22.16 -13.58 3.80
N THR A 186 21.59 -12.43 3.38
CA THR A 186 21.29 -12.16 1.95
C THR A 186 21.34 -10.67 1.65
N SER A 187 22.47 -10.19 1.16
CA SER A 187 22.65 -8.78 0.77
C SER A 187 21.99 -8.48 -0.58
N VAL A 188 20.82 -7.84 -0.58
CA VAL A 188 20.32 -7.13 -1.74
C VAL A 188 20.60 -5.62 -1.53
N ASN A 189 21.54 -5.06 -2.29
CA ASN A 189 21.89 -3.65 -2.28
C ASN A 189 20.76 -2.83 -2.96
N VAL A 190 19.85 -2.28 -2.18
CA VAL A 190 18.95 -1.23 -2.67
C VAL A 190 19.63 0.11 -2.50
N ASN A 191 19.68 0.90 -3.58
CA ASN A 191 20.25 2.23 -3.54
C ASN A 191 19.28 3.16 -2.81
N ILE A 192 19.65 3.59 -1.59
CA ILE A 192 18.83 4.47 -0.72
C ILE A 192 18.46 5.78 -1.45
N ASP A 193 19.35 6.29 -2.33
CA ASP A 193 19.09 7.50 -3.11
C ASP A 193 17.98 7.31 -4.14
N ASP A 194 17.87 6.11 -4.74
CA ASP A 194 16.82 5.78 -5.70
C ASP A 194 15.45 5.81 -5.03
N LEU A 195 15.37 5.31 -3.85
CA LEU A 195 14.14 5.26 -3.09
C LEU A 195 13.70 6.63 -2.60
N GLN A 196 14.65 7.43 -2.08
CA GLN A 196 14.34 8.81 -1.71
C GLN A 196 13.83 9.60 -2.92
N SER A 197 14.47 9.41 -4.08
CA SER A 197 14.06 10.02 -5.35
C SER A 197 12.65 9.57 -5.77
N PHE A 198 12.33 8.27 -5.63
CA PHE A 198 11.02 7.73 -5.94
C PHE A 198 9.93 8.30 -5.02
N ARG A 199 10.21 8.49 -3.74
CA ARG A 199 9.30 9.11 -2.78
C ARG A 199 9.03 10.58 -3.09
N MET A 200 10.10 11.32 -3.37
CA MET A 200 9.95 12.72 -3.80
C MET A 200 9.11 12.81 -5.07
N PHE A 201 9.28 11.86 -6.01
CA PHE A 201 8.45 11.78 -7.20
C PHE A 201 6.97 11.51 -6.86
N SER A 202 6.70 10.58 -5.95
CA SER A 202 5.32 10.25 -5.52
C SER A 202 4.65 11.45 -4.84
N ASN A 203 5.38 12.21 -4.00
CA ASN A 203 4.87 13.43 -3.39
C ASN A 203 4.56 14.51 -4.43
N LEU A 204 5.47 14.75 -5.37
CA LEU A 204 5.23 15.70 -6.45
C LEU A 204 4.00 15.31 -7.31
N ILE A 205 3.75 14.01 -7.51
CA ILE A 205 2.52 13.57 -8.17
C ILE A 205 1.30 13.98 -7.34
N GLN A 206 1.31 13.72 -6.04
CA GLN A 206 0.19 14.07 -5.16
C GLN A 206 -0.09 15.57 -5.13
N ASP A 207 0.95 16.38 -5.13
CA ASP A 207 0.84 17.84 -5.08
C ASP A 207 0.38 18.45 -6.41
N HIS A 208 0.79 17.87 -7.55
CA HIS A 208 0.68 18.47 -8.88
C HIS A 208 -0.12 17.68 -9.91
N TYR A 209 -0.79 16.57 -9.55
CA TYR A 209 -1.53 15.76 -10.52
C TYR A 209 -2.63 16.53 -11.27
N ARG A 210 -3.23 17.53 -10.62
CA ARG A 210 -4.28 18.38 -11.22
C ARG A 210 -3.75 19.37 -12.24
N GLU A 211 -2.47 19.68 -12.17
CA GLU A 211 -1.78 20.59 -13.08
C GLU A 211 -1.33 19.88 -14.37
N HIS A 212 -1.46 18.54 -14.40
CA HIS A 212 -1.03 17.71 -15.54
C HIS A 212 0.42 17.94 -15.96
N TRP A 213 1.31 18.07 -14.99
CA TRP A 213 2.74 18.25 -15.25
C TRP A 213 3.27 17.23 -16.27
N GLN A 214 4.13 17.71 -17.18
CA GLN A 214 4.89 16.85 -18.06
C GLN A 214 6.03 16.17 -17.28
N LEU A 215 6.54 15.06 -17.79
CA LEU A 215 7.62 14.33 -17.12
C LEU A 215 8.86 15.19 -16.87
N THR A 216 9.15 16.14 -17.78
CA THR A 216 10.24 17.12 -17.66
C THR A 216 10.10 18.04 -16.44
N GLU A 217 8.89 18.34 -15.98
CA GLU A 217 8.65 19.18 -14.80
C GLU A 217 9.00 18.41 -13.53
N TYR A 218 8.56 17.17 -13.43
CA TYR A 218 8.93 16.27 -12.34
C TYR A 218 10.43 16.04 -12.25
N THR A 219 11.07 15.75 -13.38
CA THR A 219 12.53 15.50 -13.40
C THR A 219 13.33 16.73 -13.04
N ARG A 220 12.89 17.93 -13.46
CA ARG A 220 13.51 19.19 -13.07
C ARG A 220 13.43 19.41 -11.55
N SER A 221 12.27 19.20 -10.96
CA SER A 221 12.05 19.35 -9.52
C SER A 221 12.86 18.35 -8.70
N LEU A 222 13.13 17.16 -9.25
CA LEU A 222 13.93 16.11 -8.62
C LEU A 222 15.43 16.25 -8.86
N GLY A 223 15.86 17.11 -9.77
CA GLY A 223 17.27 17.18 -10.20
C GLY A 223 17.74 15.92 -10.95
N LEU A 224 16.83 15.20 -11.62
CA LEU A 224 17.11 13.94 -12.30
C LEU A 224 16.93 14.07 -13.82
N SER A 225 17.57 13.18 -14.59
CA SER A 225 17.22 12.96 -15.99
C SER A 225 15.99 12.05 -16.10
N GLU A 226 15.24 12.14 -17.21
CA GLU A 226 14.11 11.25 -17.48
C GLU A 226 14.52 9.78 -17.48
N SER A 227 15.67 9.47 -18.08
CA SER A 227 16.19 8.09 -18.11
C SER A 227 16.48 7.57 -16.69
N ARG A 228 17.00 8.43 -15.80
CA ARG A 228 17.27 8.07 -14.40
C ARG A 228 15.96 7.84 -13.65
N LEU A 229 14.97 8.71 -13.80
CA LEU A 229 13.65 8.53 -13.19
C LEU A 229 12.96 7.27 -13.71
N HIS A 230 13.05 6.96 -15.01
CA HIS A 230 12.55 5.71 -15.57
C HIS A 230 13.20 4.48 -14.94
N LEU A 231 14.52 4.49 -14.75
CA LEU A 231 15.25 3.40 -14.11
C LEU A 231 14.80 3.18 -12.66
N ILE A 232 14.67 4.28 -11.90
CA ILE A 232 14.19 4.27 -10.52
C ILE A 232 12.77 3.69 -10.44
N CYS A 233 11.84 4.22 -11.24
CA CYS A 233 10.45 3.75 -11.25
C CYS A 233 10.32 2.27 -11.69
N ARG A 234 11.16 1.82 -12.64
CA ARG A 234 11.21 0.41 -13.04
C ARG A 234 11.75 -0.48 -11.93
N ARG A 235 12.79 -0.04 -11.24
CA ARG A 235 13.41 -0.82 -10.17
C ARG A 235 12.49 -0.95 -8.96
N ILE A 236 11.83 0.14 -8.55
CA ILE A 236 11.07 0.20 -7.29
C ILE A 236 9.61 -0.22 -7.51
N ALA A 237 8.97 0.22 -8.58
CA ALA A 237 7.54 0.01 -8.81
C ALA A 237 7.23 -0.87 -10.03
N ASN A 238 8.23 -1.40 -10.69
CA ASN A 238 8.13 -2.13 -11.96
C ASN A 238 7.26 -1.44 -13.03
N ARG A 239 7.20 -0.09 -13.00
CA ARG A 239 6.34 0.74 -13.86
C ARG A 239 7.11 1.91 -14.45
N SER A 240 6.57 2.47 -15.54
CA SER A 240 7.10 3.74 -16.05
C SER A 240 6.57 4.92 -15.22
N PRO A 241 7.31 6.06 -15.13
CA PRO A 241 6.85 7.25 -14.43
C PRO A 241 5.46 7.71 -14.89
N LYS A 242 5.24 7.74 -16.20
CA LYS A 242 3.95 8.12 -16.80
C LYS A 242 2.81 7.20 -16.35
N LYS A 243 3.08 5.91 -16.21
CA LYS A 243 2.08 4.96 -15.74
C LYS A 243 1.71 5.22 -14.28
N ILE A 244 2.69 5.55 -13.42
CA ILE A 244 2.47 5.90 -12.02
C ILE A 244 1.61 7.16 -11.89
N ILE A 245 1.90 8.21 -12.67
CA ILE A 245 1.09 9.45 -12.71
C ILE A 245 -0.35 9.14 -13.14
N HIS A 246 -0.53 8.36 -14.22
CA HIS A 246 -1.86 8.00 -14.69
C HIS A 246 -2.63 7.13 -13.70
N ASP A 247 -1.94 6.22 -13.01
CA ASP A 247 -2.57 5.39 -11.97
C ASP A 247 -3.09 6.25 -10.82
N HIS A 248 -2.33 7.25 -10.39
CA HIS A 248 -2.79 8.20 -9.37
C HIS A 248 -4.04 8.98 -9.83
N LEU A 249 -4.03 9.55 -11.05
CA LEU A 249 -5.20 10.24 -11.61
C LEU A 249 -6.45 9.35 -11.67
N ILE A 250 -6.28 8.09 -12.05
CA ILE A 250 -7.39 7.12 -12.11
C ILE A 250 -7.92 6.80 -10.72
N GLN A 251 -7.05 6.68 -9.70
CA GLN A 251 -7.50 6.43 -8.33
C GLN A 251 -8.32 7.60 -7.81
N GLU A 252 -7.84 8.84 -7.99
CA GLU A 252 -8.59 10.03 -7.59
C GLU A 252 -9.93 10.15 -8.33
N ALA A 253 -9.95 9.81 -9.63
CA ALA A 253 -11.20 9.77 -10.40
C ALA A 253 -12.19 8.76 -9.81
N LYS A 254 -11.74 7.56 -9.47
CA LYS A 254 -12.58 6.53 -8.85
C LYS A 254 -13.10 6.96 -7.50
N ARG A 255 -12.25 7.54 -6.65
CA ARG A 255 -12.65 8.07 -5.36
C ARG A 255 -13.77 9.11 -5.49
N LEU A 256 -13.61 10.08 -6.39
CA LEU A 256 -14.65 11.10 -6.63
C LEU A 256 -15.93 10.49 -7.23
N LEU A 257 -15.82 9.52 -8.13
CA LEU A 257 -16.98 8.83 -8.71
C LEU A 257 -17.79 8.04 -7.68
N THR A 258 -17.11 7.46 -6.68
CA THR A 258 -17.73 6.64 -5.64
C THR A 258 -18.32 7.49 -4.51
N PHE A 259 -17.60 8.53 -4.07
CA PHE A 259 -17.90 9.23 -2.81
C PHE A 259 -18.41 10.66 -2.99
N SER A 260 -18.62 11.14 -4.22
CA SER A 260 -19.22 12.46 -4.46
C SER A 260 -20.41 12.37 -5.40
N ASP A 261 -21.30 13.38 -5.28
CA ASP A 261 -22.44 13.57 -6.18
C ASP A 261 -22.10 14.45 -7.39
N LEU A 262 -20.84 14.79 -7.57
CA LEU A 262 -20.38 15.58 -8.72
C LEU A 262 -20.70 14.86 -10.04
N SER A 263 -21.02 15.59 -11.08
CA SER A 263 -21.16 15.00 -12.41
C SER A 263 -19.83 14.42 -12.91
N CYS A 264 -19.85 13.47 -13.83
CA CYS A 264 -18.62 12.97 -14.45
C CYS A 264 -17.79 14.08 -15.13
N SER A 265 -18.46 15.11 -15.64
CA SER A 265 -17.81 16.28 -16.23
C SER A 265 -17.11 17.13 -15.18
N ASP A 266 -17.79 17.41 -14.04
CA ASP A 266 -17.21 18.18 -12.94
C ASP A 266 -16.02 17.47 -12.32
N ILE A 267 -16.07 16.15 -12.20
CA ILE A 267 -14.94 15.34 -11.76
C ILE A 267 -13.76 15.51 -12.73
N GLY A 268 -14.01 15.48 -14.03
CA GLY A 268 -12.98 15.77 -15.04
C GLY A 268 -12.31 17.12 -14.80
N TYR A 269 -13.09 18.18 -14.61
CA TYR A 269 -12.56 19.52 -14.30
C TYR A 269 -11.81 19.57 -12.97
N GLN A 270 -12.33 18.92 -11.93
CA GLN A 270 -11.67 18.88 -10.62
C GLN A 270 -10.32 18.14 -10.66
N LEU A 271 -10.18 17.18 -11.57
CA LEU A 271 -8.92 16.47 -11.82
C LEU A 271 -7.99 17.23 -12.79
N GLY A 272 -8.34 18.46 -13.19
CA GLY A 272 -7.52 19.31 -14.04
C GLY A 272 -7.66 19.04 -15.55
N PHE A 273 -8.61 18.22 -15.99
CA PHE A 273 -8.86 18.03 -17.41
C PHE A 273 -9.60 19.24 -17.99
N SER A 274 -9.07 19.83 -19.04
CA SER A 274 -9.70 20.96 -19.74
C SER A 274 -10.93 20.56 -20.58
N ASP A 275 -11.05 19.27 -20.94
CA ASP A 275 -12.14 18.71 -21.75
C ASP A 275 -12.70 17.43 -21.08
N PRO A 276 -13.98 17.45 -20.64
CA PRO A 276 -14.65 16.27 -20.09
C PRO A 276 -14.68 15.06 -21.02
N ALA A 277 -14.71 15.28 -22.34
CA ALA A 277 -14.65 14.19 -23.29
C ALA A 277 -13.27 13.53 -23.34
N TYR A 278 -12.21 14.31 -23.12
CA TYR A 278 -10.87 13.77 -22.97
C TYR A 278 -10.74 12.96 -21.67
N PHE A 279 -11.27 13.47 -20.55
CA PHE A 279 -11.35 12.71 -19.28
C PHE A 279 -12.11 11.38 -19.47
N ALA A 280 -13.27 11.38 -20.13
CA ALA A 280 -14.04 10.16 -20.36
C ALA A 280 -13.26 9.12 -21.17
N ARG A 281 -12.56 9.55 -22.23
CA ARG A 281 -11.69 8.66 -23.04
C ARG A 281 -10.49 8.16 -22.23
N PHE A 282 -9.87 9.03 -21.43
CA PHE A 282 -8.75 8.69 -20.54
C PHE A 282 -9.19 7.64 -19.52
N PHE A 283 -10.30 7.88 -18.83
CA PHE A 283 -10.83 6.96 -17.82
C PHE A 283 -11.14 5.58 -18.44
N LYS A 284 -11.92 5.56 -19.53
CA LYS A 284 -12.27 4.30 -20.21
C LYS A 284 -11.04 3.53 -20.71
N ARG A 285 -10.04 4.22 -21.25
CA ARG A 285 -8.80 3.58 -21.73
C ARG A 285 -8.02 2.90 -20.61
N HIS A 286 -8.04 3.46 -19.41
CA HIS A 286 -7.26 2.96 -18.27
C HIS A 286 -8.03 1.97 -17.39
N THR A 287 -9.37 2.00 -17.41
CA THR A 287 -10.21 1.14 -16.55
C THR A 287 -11.01 0.10 -17.33
N GLY A 288 -11.13 0.22 -18.65
CA GLY A 288 -11.94 -0.63 -19.50
C GLY A 288 -13.43 -0.26 -19.53
N VAL A 289 -13.93 0.49 -18.55
CA VAL A 289 -15.34 0.91 -18.42
C VAL A 289 -15.47 2.43 -18.45
N THR A 290 -16.67 2.94 -18.76
CA THR A 290 -16.90 4.40 -18.68
C THR A 290 -17.03 4.85 -17.24
N SER A 291 -16.73 6.13 -16.95
CA SER A 291 -16.89 6.72 -15.61
C SER A 291 -18.34 6.60 -15.09
N GLN A 292 -19.34 6.68 -15.97
CA GLN A 292 -20.74 6.49 -15.60
C GLN A 292 -21.05 5.02 -15.24
N GLN A 293 -20.57 4.06 -16.03
CA GLN A 293 -20.71 2.63 -15.73
C GLN A 293 -20.01 2.28 -14.41
N PHE A 294 -18.79 2.79 -14.18
CA PHE A 294 -18.08 2.60 -12.93
C PHE A 294 -18.88 3.09 -11.74
N ARG A 295 -19.44 4.30 -11.79
CA ARG A 295 -20.29 4.85 -10.73
C ARG A 295 -21.52 3.99 -10.44
N GLN A 296 -22.17 3.48 -11.49
CA GLN A 296 -23.34 2.60 -11.33
C GLN A 296 -23.03 1.26 -10.66
N GLN A 297 -21.81 0.76 -10.83
CA GLN A 297 -21.34 -0.48 -10.21
C GLN A 297 -20.98 -0.30 -8.72
N GLN A 298 -20.71 0.94 -8.28
CA GLN A 298 -20.33 1.27 -6.90
C GLN A 298 -21.49 1.75 -6.02
N ARG A 299 -22.66 1.99 -6.61
CA ARG A 299 -23.92 2.34 -5.93
C ARG A 299 -24.85 1.15 -5.83
#